data_46f25fd0da9c458ff633622ce681d6dd
#
_entry.id   46f25fd0da9c458ff633622ce681d6dd
#
_cell.length_a   1.000
_cell.length_b   1.000
_cell.length_c   1.000
_cell.angle_alpha   90.00
_cell.angle_beta   90.00
_cell.angle_gamma   90.00
#
_symmetry.space_group_name_H-M   'P 1'
#
loop_
_entity.id
_entity.type
_entity.pdbx_description
1 polymer ?
#
loop_
_entity_poly.entity_id
_entity_poly.type
_entity_poly.pdbx_seq_one_letter_code
_entity_poly.pdbx_strand_id
1 'polypeptide(L)'
;MPSSSSSNSRPGVPPDVIAALEDALGRDRIERNEASCVFFSTDLSRSGVAAAAIARPGTTDEVGAILRICAQAQVSVVPRGGGFSYTGGYLPINESTIIVDLRDLNHVIEINTEDMYVVVEAGCTWERLYEALKSENVRTPYFGPMSGFGATVGGALSQGSFFLGSSQYGPVADSVLAVEIVLADGTTMRTGSWGGVDNASPFYRSYGPDMTGLFLGDTGALGFKTKAVLKLVPFPRHTQFLSFVFDREEAAVAAVSAVGRLGIAGECYCWDPYFVKVMAAQSTSLMQDLKLLAGVARGQKGSRGLFNAARLAIAGKSVFDGEVFMLNISIDDPTAEGANARQALLRDVLAGTDAREITPSAPMATRGTPFINFNTSERRTTMRNLPTNGLVPHSRLAALSRDIRLVLANRADDMARHGIECGVIYFGVGQQGACLEPLIYWDDPRHFQHDRVAEVSNIDALAGFDGPSETTEIAMQIRKELTAVMVRHGSAHVQIGKTYPWLATRTPPIAALIGAIKRHVDPDGRMNPGSLGLADLPV
;
A
#
# COMPACT_ATOMS: atom_id res chain seq x y z
N MET A 1 26.60 -33.87 39.79
CA MET A 1 27.15 -32.85 38.89
C MET A 1 25.98 -32.02 38.39
N PRO A 2 25.89 -30.75 38.70
CA PRO A 2 24.78 -29.93 38.23
C PRO A 2 25.05 -29.45 36.78
N SER A 3 24.11 -29.73 35.90
CA SER A 3 24.08 -29.22 34.54
C SER A 3 23.88 -27.69 34.54
N SER A 4 24.92 -26.98 34.14
CA SER A 4 24.85 -25.53 33.87
C SER A 4 24.00 -25.29 32.61
N SER A 5 22.75 -24.92 32.82
CA SER A 5 21.95 -24.28 31.77
C SER A 5 22.53 -22.87 31.55
N SER A 6 23.40 -22.73 30.56
CA SER A 6 23.76 -21.39 30.04
C SER A 6 22.52 -20.78 29.43
N SER A 7 21.88 -19.88 30.18
CA SER A 7 20.90 -18.93 29.61
C SER A 7 21.68 -18.02 28.64
N ASN A 8 21.66 -18.37 27.37
CA ASN A 8 22.02 -17.43 26.29
C ASN A 8 21.01 -16.30 26.34
N SER A 9 21.27 -15.29 27.18
CA SER A 9 20.57 -14.01 27.11
C SER A 9 20.96 -13.36 25.78
N ARG A 10 20.05 -13.35 24.81
CA ARG A 10 20.19 -12.50 23.61
C ARG A 10 20.53 -11.08 24.08
N PRO A 11 21.43 -10.34 23.41
CA PRO A 11 21.64 -8.93 23.69
C PRO A 11 20.33 -8.20 23.34
N GLY A 12 19.44 -8.11 24.29
CA GLY A 12 18.12 -7.55 24.18
C GLY A 12 18.07 -6.15 24.77
N VAL A 13 16.92 -5.50 24.63
CA VAL A 13 16.60 -4.26 25.32
C VAL A 13 16.79 -4.43 26.81
N PRO A 14 17.46 -3.48 27.52
CA PRO A 14 17.67 -3.55 28.96
C PRO A 14 16.36 -3.75 29.75
N PRO A 15 16.35 -4.56 30.83
CA PRO A 15 15.13 -4.84 31.60
C PRO A 15 14.45 -3.61 32.19
N ASP A 16 15.22 -2.59 32.55
CA ASP A 16 14.73 -1.30 33.06
C ASP A 16 13.95 -0.51 31.99
N VAL A 17 14.35 -0.61 30.73
CA VAL A 17 13.60 -0.03 29.61
C VAL A 17 12.25 -0.69 29.44
N ILE A 18 12.20 -2.02 29.52
CA ILE A 18 10.94 -2.77 29.45
C ILE A 18 10.05 -2.39 30.63
N ALA A 19 10.60 -2.31 31.84
CA ALA A 19 9.84 -1.88 33.03
C ALA A 19 9.27 -0.46 32.86
N ALA A 20 10.08 0.47 32.33
CA ALA A 20 9.62 1.84 32.05
C ALA A 20 8.52 1.89 30.99
N LEU A 21 8.56 1.03 29.96
CA LEU A 21 7.49 0.90 28.96
C LEU A 21 6.22 0.28 29.59
N GLU A 22 6.36 -0.73 30.44
CA GLU A 22 5.24 -1.33 31.19
C GLU A 22 4.59 -0.33 32.15
N ASP A 23 5.38 0.52 32.79
CA ASP A 23 4.87 1.58 33.69
C ASP A 23 4.13 2.67 32.90
N ALA A 24 4.62 3.01 31.70
CA ALA A 24 4.03 4.07 30.89
C ALA A 24 2.72 3.62 30.17
N LEU A 25 2.63 2.37 29.75
CA LEU A 25 1.52 1.87 28.93
C LEU A 25 0.59 0.87 29.64
N GLY A 26 1.09 0.20 30.66
CA GLY A 26 0.50 -1.01 31.22
C GLY A 26 1.14 -2.29 30.67
N ARG A 27 1.30 -3.28 31.54
CA ARG A 27 2.02 -4.51 31.24
C ARG A 27 1.38 -5.34 30.10
N ASP A 28 0.08 -5.35 30.00
CA ASP A 28 -0.72 -6.03 28.97
C ASP A 28 -0.55 -5.42 27.56
N ARG A 29 0.04 -4.24 27.47
CA ARG A 29 0.30 -3.53 26.21
C ARG A 29 1.76 -3.67 25.73
N ILE A 30 2.59 -4.41 26.48
CA ILE A 30 3.96 -4.75 26.09
C ILE A 30 4.06 -6.27 25.86
N GLU A 31 4.06 -6.65 24.59
CA GLU A 31 4.11 -8.05 24.17
C GLU A 31 5.57 -8.49 23.96
N ARG A 32 5.98 -9.59 24.61
CA ARG A 32 7.36 -10.13 24.56
C ARG A 32 7.41 -11.60 24.15
N ASN A 33 6.27 -12.20 23.85
CA ASN A 33 6.24 -13.59 23.40
C ASN A 33 7.05 -13.74 22.11
N GLU A 34 7.90 -14.77 22.04
CA GLU A 34 8.81 -14.97 20.91
C GLU A 34 8.05 -15.13 19.59
N ALA A 35 6.96 -15.89 19.55
CA ALA A 35 6.16 -16.08 18.36
C ALA A 35 5.53 -14.74 17.88
N SER A 36 5.07 -13.90 18.82
CA SER A 36 4.57 -12.57 18.51
C SER A 36 5.68 -11.66 17.98
N CYS A 37 6.86 -11.67 18.61
CA CYS A 37 7.99 -10.87 18.15
C CYS A 37 8.44 -11.26 16.73
N VAL A 38 8.52 -12.54 16.42
CA VAL A 38 8.80 -13.05 15.06
C VAL A 38 7.69 -12.60 14.09
N PHE A 39 6.43 -12.80 14.46
CA PHE A 39 5.29 -12.42 13.64
C PHE A 39 5.29 -10.92 13.27
N PHE A 40 5.42 -10.04 14.26
CA PHE A 40 5.42 -8.60 14.03
C PHE A 40 6.68 -8.11 13.27
N SER A 41 7.76 -8.88 13.30
CA SER A 41 9.00 -8.62 12.56
C SER A 41 9.03 -9.19 11.15
N THR A 42 7.87 -9.50 10.59
CA THR A 42 7.70 -10.10 9.28
C THR A 42 6.75 -9.26 8.44
N ASP A 43 7.11 -9.02 7.17
CA ASP A 43 6.20 -8.46 6.16
C ASP A 43 5.75 -9.52 5.15
N LEU A 44 4.97 -9.13 4.16
CA LEU A 44 4.46 -10.06 3.16
C LEU A 44 5.55 -10.62 2.22
N SER A 45 6.77 -10.06 2.24
CA SER A 45 7.88 -10.51 1.40
C SER A 45 8.95 -11.29 2.15
N ARG A 46 9.23 -10.95 3.40
CA ARG A 46 10.35 -11.51 4.18
C ARG A 46 10.22 -11.29 5.68
N SER A 47 11.01 -12.03 6.45
CA SER A 47 11.23 -11.78 7.86
C SER A 47 12.40 -10.81 8.08
N GLY A 48 12.26 -9.94 9.09
CA GLY A 48 13.37 -9.17 9.65
C GLY A 48 14.02 -9.90 10.84
N VAL A 49 14.89 -9.20 11.55
CA VAL A 49 15.36 -9.64 12.86
C VAL A 49 14.20 -9.57 13.85
N ALA A 50 14.02 -10.57 14.70
CA ALA A 50 12.94 -10.55 15.69
C ALA A 50 13.13 -9.39 16.68
N ALA A 51 12.10 -8.58 16.84
CA ALA A 51 12.10 -7.46 17.80
C ALA A 51 12.21 -7.97 19.25
N ALA A 52 12.70 -7.11 20.15
CA ALA A 52 12.74 -7.40 21.58
C ALA A 52 11.35 -7.41 22.22
N ALA A 53 10.49 -6.50 21.78
CA ALA A 53 9.11 -6.40 22.24
C ALA A 53 8.25 -5.61 21.22
N ILE A 54 6.93 -5.73 21.38
CA ILE A 54 5.92 -4.92 20.70
C ILE A 54 5.24 -4.04 21.75
N ALA A 55 5.24 -2.73 21.54
CA ALA A 55 4.51 -1.76 22.35
C ALA A 55 3.25 -1.30 21.61
N ARG A 56 2.09 -1.30 22.27
CA ARG A 56 0.79 -0.94 21.69
C ARG A 56 0.23 0.33 22.35
N PRO A 57 0.64 1.53 21.87
CA PRO A 57 0.08 2.78 22.37
C PRO A 57 -1.36 2.99 21.88
N GLY A 58 -2.23 3.57 22.70
CA GLY A 58 -3.59 3.96 22.37
C GLY A 58 -3.78 5.48 22.27
N THR A 59 -2.74 6.26 22.57
CA THR A 59 -2.75 7.73 22.49
C THR A 59 -1.47 8.28 21.91
N THR A 60 -1.51 9.52 21.37
CA THR A 60 -0.32 10.24 20.90
C THR A 60 0.71 10.43 22.03
N ASP A 61 0.25 10.69 23.26
CA ASP A 61 1.13 10.90 24.42
C ASP A 61 1.90 9.64 24.80
N GLU A 62 1.25 8.46 24.69
CA GLU A 62 1.91 7.17 24.90
C GLU A 62 2.95 6.88 23.81
N VAL A 63 2.70 7.25 22.54
CA VAL A 63 3.72 7.18 21.49
C VAL A 63 4.93 8.05 21.88
N GLY A 64 4.68 9.28 22.35
CA GLY A 64 5.73 10.18 22.84
C GLY A 64 6.52 9.59 24.01
N ALA A 65 5.85 8.94 24.96
CA ALA A 65 6.51 8.28 26.08
C ALA A 65 7.42 7.13 25.61
N ILE A 66 6.93 6.27 24.71
CA ILE A 66 7.74 5.19 24.13
C ILE A 66 9.01 5.74 23.48
N LEU A 67 8.86 6.76 22.62
CA LEU A 67 10.00 7.32 21.89
C LEU A 67 11.03 7.94 22.84
N ARG A 68 10.60 8.69 23.87
CA ARG A 68 11.52 9.26 24.90
C ARG A 68 12.27 8.16 25.66
N ILE A 69 11.58 7.13 26.14
CA ILE A 69 12.18 6.02 26.88
C ILE A 69 13.23 5.32 26.00
N CYS A 70 12.87 5.00 24.76
CA CYS A 70 13.76 4.31 23.82
C CYS A 70 14.95 5.19 23.41
N ALA A 71 14.76 6.51 23.21
CA ALA A 71 15.85 7.45 22.89
C ALA A 71 16.86 7.53 24.03
N GLN A 72 16.42 7.68 25.28
CA GLN A 72 17.29 7.73 26.45
C GLN A 72 18.15 6.48 26.62
N ALA A 73 17.58 5.32 26.25
CA ALA A 73 18.24 4.02 26.35
C ALA A 73 18.99 3.60 25.08
N GLN A 74 19.04 4.44 24.06
CA GLN A 74 19.64 4.13 22.76
C GLN A 74 19.02 2.89 22.08
N VAL A 75 17.72 2.65 22.28
CA VAL A 75 16.95 1.54 21.72
C VAL A 75 16.29 1.97 20.41
N SER A 76 16.40 1.16 19.37
CA SER A 76 15.75 1.42 18.08
C SER A 76 14.23 1.21 18.16
N VAL A 77 13.49 1.99 17.40
CA VAL A 77 12.02 1.90 17.31
C VAL A 77 11.57 1.83 15.85
N VAL A 78 10.54 1.04 15.60
CA VAL A 78 9.97 0.85 14.26
C VAL A 78 8.45 0.98 14.33
N PRO A 79 7.82 1.90 13.56
CA PRO A 79 6.36 2.00 13.54
C PRO A 79 5.75 0.90 12.67
N ARG A 80 4.65 0.31 13.12
CA ARG A 80 3.90 -0.68 12.36
C ARG A 80 2.40 -0.34 12.38
N GLY A 81 1.79 -0.35 11.20
CA GLY A 81 0.34 -0.30 11.01
C GLY A 81 -0.23 -1.71 10.74
N GLY A 82 -1.02 -1.88 9.69
CA GLY A 82 -1.66 -3.15 9.34
C GLY A 82 -0.73 -4.28 8.92
N GLY A 83 0.52 -3.99 8.53
CA GLY A 83 1.49 -5.02 8.14
C GLY A 83 1.38 -5.48 6.69
N PHE A 84 0.81 -4.66 5.79
CA PHE A 84 0.57 -4.98 4.38
C PHE A 84 1.70 -4.53 3.43
N SER A 85 2.91 -4.30 3.94
CA SER A 85 4.07 -3.93 3.12
C SER A 85 4.78 -5.15 2.55
N TYR A 86 5.44 -4.96 1.39
CA TYR A 86 6.29 -5.94 0.71
C TYR A 86 7.76 -5.46 0.63
N THR A 87 8.12 -4.40 1.34
CA THR A 87 9.38 -3.68 1.14
C THR A 87 10.24 -3.56 2.38
N GLY A 88 9.90 -4.33 3.42
CA GLY A 88 10.64 -4.33 4.69
C GLY A 88 10.50 -3.03 5.48
N GLY A 89 9.52 -2.18 5.17
CA GLY A 89 9.41 -0.82 5.71
C GLY A 89 9.33 -0.75 7.23
N TYR A 90 8.77 -1.74 7.88
CA TYR A 90 8.65 -1.82 9.34
C TYR A 90 9.45 -2.98 9.95
N LEU A 91 10.32 -3.64 9.18
CA LEU A 91 11.11 -4.75 9.70
C LEU A 91 12.28 -4.25 10.56
N PRO A 92 12.48 -4.79 11.77
CA PRO A 92 13.67 -4.53 12.55
C PRO A 92 14.93 -4.99 11.83
N ILE A 93 16.04 -4.28 12.02
CA ILE A 93 17.37 -4.65 11.50
C ILE A 93 18.32 -5.15 12.60
N ASN A 94 17.91 -5.04 13.85
CA ASN A 94 18.66 -5.55 15.01
C ASN A 94 17.71 -6.02 16.12
N GLU A 95 18.23 -6.84 17.03
CA GLU A 95 17.48 -7.44 18.15
C GLU A 95 17.10 -6.42 19.25
N SER A 96 17.77 -5.26 19.29
CA SER A 96 17.50 -4.17 20.25
C SER A 96 16.45 -3.21 19.71
N THR A 97 15.39 -3.73 19.08
CA THR A 97 14.32 -2.91 18.46
C THR A 97 12.99 -3.16 19.16
N ILE A 98 12.28 -2.08 19.45
CA ILE A 98 10.87 -2.11 19.86
C ILE A 98 10.00 -1.80 18.63
N ILE A 99 9.05 -2.67 18.32
CA ILE A 99 8.00 -2.37 17.34
C ILE A 99 6.88 -1.61 18.05
N VAL A 100 6.51 -0.46 17.49
CA VAL A 100 5.38 0.34 17.98
C VAL A 100 4.19 0.06 17.07
N ASP A 101 3.26 -0.75 17.55
CA ASP A 101 2.04 -1.12 16.84
C ASP A 101 0.96 -0.05 17.05
N LEU A 102 0.75 0.74 16.00
CA LEU A 102 -0.15 1.92 16.04
C LEU A 102 -1.62 1.59 15.75
N ARG A 103 -2.01 0.31 15.65
CA ARG A 103 -3.37 -0.06 15.24
C ARG A 103 -4.46 0.28 16.25
N ASP A 104 -4.09 0.53 17.51
CA ASP A 104 -5.04 0.96 18.54
C ASP A 104 -5.40 2.45 18.43
N LEU A 105 -4.60 3.26 17.73
CA LEU A 105 -4.96 4.62 17.31
C LEU A 105 -5.82 4.55 16.05
N ASN A 106 -7.10 4.22 16.17
CA ASN A 106 -7.93 3.83 15.03
C ASN A 106 -9.26 4.58 14.88
N HIS A 107 -9.43 5.73 15.53
CA HIS A 107 -10.66 6.51 15.48
C HIS A 107 -10.69 7.46 14.28
N VAL A 108 -11.90 7.64 13.73
CA VAL A 108 -12.26 8.80 12.91
C VAL A 108 -12.69 9.89 13.89
N ILE A 109 -11.85 10.92 14.07
CA ILE A 109 -11.99 11.92 15.13
C ILE A 109 -13.00 12.99 14.76
N GLU A 110 -12.94 13.49 13.53
CA GLU A 110 -13.78 14.57 13.04
C GLU A 110 -14.06 14.37 11.55
N ILE A 111 -15.29 14.50 11.12
CA ILE A 111 -15.69 14.61 9.71
C ILE A 111 -16.31 16.00 9.53
N ASN A 112 -15.58 16.90 8.89
CA ASN A 112 -16.03 18.26 8.64
C ASN A 112 -16.49 18.38 7.17
N THR A 113 -17.79 18.30 6.96
CA THR A 113 -18.39 18.38 5.63
C THR A 113 -18.59 19.83 5.14
N GLU A 114 -18.43 20.83 6.01
CA GLU A 114 -18.44 22.25 5.64
C GLU A 114 -17.10 22.67 5.06
N ASP A 115 -15.99 22.35 5.77
CA ASP A 115 -14.62 22.66 5.35
C ASP A 115 -13.97 21.54 4.52
N MET A 116 -14.69 20.43 4.28
CA MET A 116 -14.30 19.32 3.41
C MET A 116 -12.98 18.65 3.82
N TYR A 117 -12.83 18.32 5.09
CA TYR A 117 -11.72 17.51 5.60
C TYR A 117 -12.19 16.46 6.63
N VAL A 118 -11.35 15.47 6.86
CA VAL A 118 -11.48 14.50 7.95
C VAL A 118 -10.20 14.42 8.76
N VAL A 119 -10.33 14.39 10.09
CA VAL A 119 -9.24 14.08 11.02
C VAL A 119 -9.37 12.62 11.44
N VAL A 120 -8.33 11.83 11.22
CA VAL A 120 -8.33 10.39 11.46
C VAL A 120 -7.04 9.95 12.13
N GLU A 121 -7.09 8.99 13.04
CA GLU A 121 -5.93 8.37 13.66
C GLU A 121 -5.20 7.44 12.68
N ALA A 122 -3.87 7.34 12.82
CA ALA A 122 -2.98 6.67 11.88
C ALA A 122 -3.22 5.15 11.75
N GLY A 123 -3.73 4.51 12.79
CA GLY A 123 -4.06 3.08 12.82
C GLY A 123 -5.45 2.74 12.25
N CYS A 124 -6.26 3.74 11.89
CA CYS A 124 -7.55 3.52 11.25
C CYS A 124 -7.35 2.86 9.88
N THR A 125 -8.15 1.81 9.58
CA THR A 125 -8.11 1.16 8.27
C THR A 125 -8.84 2.00 7.22
N TRP A 126 -8.44 1.86 5.94
CA TRP A 126 -9.11 2.56 4.83
C TRP A 126 -10.58 2.15 4.68
N GLU A 127 -10.90 0.89 4.93
CA GLU A 127 -12.29 0.41 4.91
C GLU A 127 -13.14 1.10 5.98
N ARG A 128 -12.65 1.14 7.23
CA ARG A 128 -13.36 1.82 8.33
C ARG A 128 -13.56 3.31 8.03
N LEU A 129 -12.52 3.98 7.51
CA LEU A 129 -12.63 5.38 7.12
C LEU A 129 -13.63 5.57 5.98
N TYR A 130 -13.57 4.72 4.94
CA TYR A 130 -14.46 4.79 3.80
C TYR A 130 -15.94 4.62 4.19
N GLU A 131 -16.26 3.63 5.03
CA GLU A 131 -17.63 3.41 5.48
C GLU A 131 -18.14 4.56 6.37
N ALA A 132 -17.29 5.13 7.23
CA ALA A 132 -17.64 6.31 8.04
C ALA A 132 -17.94 7.53 7.15
N LEU A 133 -17.11 7.80 6.15
CA LEU A 133 -17.29 8.94 5.23
C LEU A 133 -18.49 8.75 4.30
N LYS A 134 -18.75 7.53 3.85
CA LYS A 134 -19.88 7.20 2.99
C LYS A 134 -21.22 7.49 3.66
N SER A 135 -21.34 7.31 4.98
CA SER A 135 -22.55 7.66 5.72
C SER A 135 -22.84 9.16 5.70
N GLU A 136 -21.81 10.00 5.54
CA GLU A 136 -21.88 11.47 5.43
C GLU A 136 -21.94 11.95 3.96
N ASN A 137 -22.10 11.06 2.98
CA ASN A 137 -22.10 11.35 1.55
C ASN A 137 -20.82 12.02 1.03
N VAL A 138 -19.68 11.75 1.64
CA VAL A 138 -18.35 12.22 1.24
C VAL A 138 -17.37 11.04 1.17
N ARG A 139 -16.23 11.24 0.51
CA ARG A 139 -15.08 10.34 0.55
C ARG A 139 -13.78 11.10 0.40
N THR A 140 -12.66 10.47 0.67
CA THR A 140 -11.35 11.02 0.30
C THR A 140 -11.14 10.89 -1.22
N PRO A 141 -10.36 11.78 -1.88
CA PRO A 141 -10.03 11.67 -3.31
C PRO A 141 -9.39 10.31 -3.65
N TYR A 142 -8.23 9.99 -3.08
CA TYR A 142 -7.73 8.63 -2.93
C TYR A 142 -8.44 8.01 -1.74
N PHE A 143 -9.11 6.86 -1.91
CA PHE A 143 -9.91 6.27 -0.84
C PHE A 143 -9.48 4.87 -0.41
N GLY A 144 -8.28 4.42 -0.84
CA GLY A 144 -7.60 3.26 -0.28
C GLY A 144 -6.92 2.35 -1.31
N PRO A 145 -6.02 1.47 -0.84
CA PRO A 145 -5.53 0.33 -1.61
C PRO A 145 -6.57 -0.79 -1.57
N MET A 146 -6.45 -1.79 -2.45
CA MET A 146 -7.32 -2.97 -2.39
C MET A 146 -7.24 -3.71 -1.05
N SER A 147 -6.07 -3.69 -0.39
CA SER A 147 -5.86 -4.22 0.98
C SER A 147 -6.42 -3.33 2.10
N GLY A 148 -7.29 -2.37 1.77
CA GLY A 148 -7.83 -1.38 2.72
C GLY A 148 -8.60 -1.93 3.91
N PHE A 149 -9.06 -3.19 3.85
CA PHE A 149 -9.66 -3.89 5.00
C PHE A 149 -8.71 -3.98 6.21
N GLY A 150 -7.38 -3.99 5.99
CA GLY A 150 -6.38 -4.06 7.05
C GLY A 150 -5.24 -3.04 6.91
N ALA A 151 -5.03 -2.47 5.72
CA ALA A 151 -4.06 -1.39 5.52
C ALA A 151 -4.53 -0.12 6.20
N THR A 152 -3.65 0.50 7.01
CA THR A 152 -3.96 1.68 7.81
C THR A 152 -3.63 2.97 7.09
N VAL A 153 -4.30 4.06 7.48
CA VAL A 153 -4.05 5.41 6.95
C VAL A 153 -2.58 5.79 7.15
N GLY A 154 -2.06 5.73 8.38
CA GLY A 154 -0.67 6.08 8.68
C GLY A 154 0.35 5.22 7.94
N GLY A 155 0.06 3.93 7.72
CA GLY A 155 0.88 3.03 6.91
C GLY A 155 0.95 3.47 5.46
N ALA A 156 -0.19 3.81 4.84
CA ALA A 156 -0.24 4.31 3.47
C ALA A 156 0.48 5.66 3.31
N LEU A 157 0.36 6.57 4.29
CA LEU A 157 1.06 7.86 4.27
C LEU A 157 2.57 7.70 4.41
N SER A 158 3.02 6.77 5.26
CA SER A 158 4.45 6.53 5.51
C SER A 158 5.14 5.78 4.37
N GLN A 159 4.44 4.88 3.68
CA GLN A 159 5.00 4.08 2.60
C GLN A 159 4.73 4.70 1.21
N GLY A 160 3.72 5.52 1.08
CA GLY A 160 3.11 5.87 -0.20
C GLY A 160 2.15 4.77 -0.65
N SER A 161 1.06 5.17 -1.29
CA SER A 161 0.03 4.24 -1.79
C SER A 161 -0.74 4.88 -2.93
N PHE A 162 -1.22 4.05 -3.85
CA PHE A 162 -2.09 4.46 -4.94
C PHE A 162 -3.07 3.32 -5.25
N PHE A 163 -4.14 3.57 -5.90
CA PHE A 163 -5.08 2.73 -6.61
C PHE A 163 -6.47 3.37 -6.69
N LEU A 164 -7.34 3.19 -5.69
CA LEU A 164 -8.73 3.65 -5.73
C LEU A 164 -8.78 5.20 -5.72
N GLY A 165 -9.24 5.80 -6.80
CA GLY A 165 -9.25 7.24 -7.02
C GLY A 165 -7.97 7.83 -7.59
N SER A 166 -6.85 7.07 -7.62
CA SER A 166 -5.53 7.64 -7.93
C SER A 166 -5.35 8.08 -9.37
N SER A 167 -6.08 7.51 -10.32
CA SER A 167 -5.91 7.90 -11.72
C SER A 167 -6.35 9.35 -11.96
N GLN A 168 -7.37 9.80 -11.22
CA GLN A 168 -7.86 11.18 -11.27
C GLN A 168 -7.15 12.10 -10.29
N TYR A 169 -6.93 11.63 -9.05
CA TYR A 169 -6.56 12.50 -7.93
C TYR A 169 -5.10 12.33 -7.46
N GLY A 170 -4.31 11.47 -8.12
CA GLY A 170 -2.96 11.17 -7.70
C GLY A 170 -2.87 10.14 -6.56
N PRO A 171 -1.64 9.87 -6.08
CA PRO A 171 -1.41 8.97 -4.95
C PRO A 171 -1.93 9.55 -3.63
N VAL A 172 -1.88 8.75 -2.57
CA VAL A 172 -2.37 9.11 -1.23
C VAL A 172 -1.84 10.47 -0.74
N ALA A 173 -0.59 10.81 -1.06
CA ALA A 173 0.06 12.07 -0.65
C ALA A 173 -0.69 13.32 -1.12
N ASP A 174 -1.37 13.26 -2.26
CA ASP A 174 -2.13 14.38 -2.84
C ASP A 174 -3.47 14.60 -2.14
N SER A 175 -3.92 13.65 -1.34
CA SER A 175 -5.13 13.76 -0.51
C SER A 175 -4.87 14.32 0.89
N VAL A 176 -3.61 14.54 1.29
CA VAL A 176 -3.24 14.93 2.66
C VAL A 176 -3.17 16.44 2.79
N LEU A 177 -3.82 16.99 3.83
CA LEU A 177 -3.75 18.40 4.22
C LEU A 177 -2.74 18.63 5.35
N ALA A 178 -2.70 17.74 6.34
CA ALA A 178 -1.82 17.87 7.49
C ALA A 178 -1.57 16.50 8.12
N VAL A 179 -0.54 16.40 8.94
CA VAL A 179 -0.26 15.26 9.82
C VAL A 179 0.11 15.74 11.22
N GLU A 180 -0.26 14.94 12.23
CA GLU A 180 0.30 15.00 13.57
C GLU A 180 1.36 13.91 13.69
N ILE A 181 2.55 14.27 14.14
CA ILE A 181 3.71 13.39 14.23
C ILE A 181 4.38 13.52 15.58
N VAL A 182 5.02 12.44 16.01
CA VAL A 182 5.87 12.41 17.20
C VAL A 182 7.31 12.20 16.75
N LEU A 183 8.22 13.08 17.17
CA LEU A 183 9.65 13.05 16.88
C LEU A 183 10.39 12.11 17.86
N ALA A 184 11.68 11.85 17.59
CA ALA A 184 12.47 10.92 18.40
C ALA A 184 12.58 11.30 19.88
N ASP A 185 12.55 12.58 20.21
CA ASP A 185 12.55 13.11 21.59
C ASP A 185 11.18 13.05 22.27
N GLY A 186 10.14 12.53 21.58
CA GLY A 186 8.76 12.48 22.04
C GLY A 186 7.99 13.78 21.87
N THR A 187 8.55 14.79 21.20
CA THR A 187 7.84 16.04 20.88
C THR A 187 6.77 15.77 19.83
N THR A 188 5.55 16.23 20.10
CA THR A 188 4.44 16.18 19.14
C THR A 188 4.38 17.48 18.35
N MET A 189 4.26 17.38 17.04
CA MET A 189 4.07 18.54 16.17
C MET A 189 2.99 18.28 15.12
N ARG A 190 2.36 19.35 14.61
CA ARG A 190 1.39 19.35 13.54
C ARG A 190 1.90 20.12 12.35
N THR A 191 1.50 19.74 11.15
CA THR A 191 1.96 20.37 9.91
C THR A 191 0.84 21.14 9.20
N GLY A 192 1.18 21.80 8.09
CA GLY A 192 0.21 22.61 7.34
C GLY A 192 -0.34 23.76 8.20
N SER A 193 -1.53 24.23 7.89
CA SER A 193 -2.22 25.25 8.69
C SER A 193 -2.59 24.79 10.11
N TRP A 194 -2.59 23.49 10.36
CA TRP A 194 -2.83 22.91 11.69
C TRP A 194 -1.67 23.16 12.68
N GLY A 195 -0.47 23.45 12.16
CA GLY A 195 0.71 23.77 12.97
C GLY A 195 0.76 25.20 13.52
N GLY A 196 -0.29 26.00 13.31
CA GLY A 196 -0.41 27.35 13.88
C GLY A 196 -0.62 27.35 15.38
N VAL A 197 -0.48 28.53 16.02
CA VAL A 197 -0.59 28.66 17.47
C VAL A 197 -2.05 28.73 17.94
N ASP A 198 -2.76 29.81 17.67
CA ASP A 198 -4.13 30.02 18.13
C ASP A 198 -5.16 29.69 17.05
N ASN A 199 -6.25 28.99 17.39
CA ASN A 199 -7.36 28.66 16.49
C ASN A 199 -6.94 28.00 15.16
N ALA A 200 -5.85 27.22 15.17
CA ALA A 200 -5.34 26.56 13.98
C ALA A 200 -6.31 25.49 13.47
N SER A 201 -6.77 25.61 12.21
CA SER A 201 -7.61 24.64 11.53
C SER A 201 -6.83 23.91 10.42
N PRO A 202 -7.05 22.60 10.23
CA PRO A 202 -6.22 21.80 9.32
C PRO A 202 -6.67 21.84 7.85
N PHE A 203 -7.17 22.95 7.35
CA PHE A 203 -7.81 23.03 6.04
C PHE A 203 -6.85 23.23 4.86
N TYR A 204 -5.59 23.62 5.12
CA TYR A 204 -4.66 24.01 4.07
C TYR A 204 -3.25 23.43 4.31
N ARG A 205 -2.69 22.77 3.27
CA ARG A 205 -1.40 22.08 3.36
C ARG A 205 -0.20 23.00 3.25
N SER A 206 -0.21 23.87 2.24
CA SER A 206 0.99 24.58 1.77
C SER A 206 1.10 26.00 2.37
N TYR A 207 0.85 26.13 3.67
CA TYR A 207 1.05 27.39 4.39
C TYR A 207 2.53 27.58 4.77
N GLY A 208 3.27 28.26 3.93
CA GLY A 208 4.73 28.31 3.96
C GLY A 208 5.37 27.10 3.27
N PRO A 209 6.59 26.68 3.64
CA PRO A 209 7.21 25.45 3.15
C PRO A 209 6.33 24.22 3.44
N ASP A 210 6.24 23.28 2.50
CA ASP A 210 5.43 22.07 2.66
C ASP A 210 6.06 21.09 3.68
N MET A 211 5.85 21.38 4.96
CA MET A 211 6.29 20.49 6.04
C MET A 211 5.52 19.17 6.05
N THR A 212 4.27 19.13 5.56
CA THR A 212 3.49 17.89 5.44
C THR A 212 4.18 16.91 4.50
N GLY A 213 4.63 17.37 3.34
CA GLY A 213 5.33 16.55 2.35
C GLY A 213 6.61 15.91 2.88
N LEU A 214 7.30 16.55 3.82
CA LEU A 214 8.52 16.00 4.44
C LEU A 214 8.26 14.67 5.18
N PHE A 215 7.09 14.52 5.78
CA PHE A 215 6.71 13.33 6.56
C PHE A 215 5.85 12.32 5.79
N LEU A 216 5.67 12.51 4.48
CA LEU A 216 4.98 11.55 3.60
C LEU A 216 6.01 10.71 2.82
N GLY A 217 5.79 9.39 2.75
CA GLY A 217 6.73 8.47 2.10
C GLY A 217 8.07 8.31 2.86
N ASP A 218 8.16 8.80 4.08
CA ASP A 218 9.35 8.76 4.94
C ASP A 218 9.57 7.40 5.63
N THR A 219 8.64 6.47 5.48
CA THR A 219 8.65 5.15 6.13
C THR A 219 8.70 5.24 7.67
N GLY A 220 8.33 6.38 8.26
CA GLY A 220 8.46 6.66 9.69
C GLY A 220 9.90 6.89 10.15
N ALA A 221 10.82 7.18 9.24
CA ALA A 221 12.21 7.48 9.57
C ALA A 221 12.41 8.89 10.12
N LEU A 222 11.49 9.81 9.82
CA LEU A 222 11.57 11.21 10.26
C LEU A 222 10.60 11.53 11.41
N GLY A 223 9.55 10.73 11.58
CA GLY A 223 8.55 10.93 12.64
C GLY A 223 7.46 9.87 12.60
N PHE A 224 6.88 9.52 13.74
CA PHE A 224 5.77 8.59 13.85
C PHE A 224 4.45 9.35 13.72
N LYS A 225 3.69 9.06 12.69
CA LYS A 225 2.38 9.67 12.46
C LYS A 225 1.37 9.09 13.43
N THR A 226 0.67 9.96 14.13
CA THR A 226 -0.42 9.58 15.05
C THR A 226 -1.78 9.97 14.51
N LYS A 227 -1.86 11.09 13.76
CA LYS A 227 -3.09 11.52 13.08
C LYS A 227 -2.79 12.03 11.67
N ALA A 228 -3.80 11.99 10.83
CA ALA A 228 -3.79 12.56 9.50
C ALA A 228 -5.04 13.41 9.28
N VAL A 229 -4.88 14.46 8.48
CA VAL A 229 -6.00 15.25 7.96
C VAL A 229 -6.05 15.05 6.45
N LEU A 230 -7.17 14.52 5.97
CA LEU A 230 -7.36 14.21 4.57
C LEU A 230 -8.46 15.09 3.97
N LYS A 231 -8.28 15.50 2.71
CA LYS A 231 -9.31 16.19 1.93
C LYS A 231 -10.52 15.31 1.78
N LEU A 232 -11.69 15.93 1.69
CA LEU A 232 -12.92 15.29 1.27
C LEU A 232 -13.36 15.78 -0.11
N VAL A 233 -14.07 14.92 -0.80
CA VAL A 233 -14.84 15.22 -2.01
C VAL A 233 -16.23 14.62 -1.84
N PRO A 234 -17.27 15.17 -2.50
CA PRO A 234 -18.59 14.57 -2.47
C PRO A 234 -18.55 13.11 -2.93
N PHE A 235 -19.34 12.26 -2.29
CA PHE A 235 -19.50 10.88 -2.75
C PHE A 235 -20.16 10.88 -4.14
N PRO A 236 -19.62 10.16 -5.14
CA PRO A 236 -20.15 10.21 -6.49
C PRO A 236 -21.58 9.63 -6.55
N ARG A 237 -22.51 10.38 -7.13
CA ARG A 237 -23.90 9.92 -7.33
C ARG A 237 -24.04 9.02 -8.55
N HIS A 238 -23.16 9.21 -9.53
CA HIS A 238 -23.16 8.48 -10.79
C HIS A 238 -21.76 7.94 -11.07
N THR A 239 -21.68 6.62 -11.27
CA THR A 239 -20.45 5.95 -11.69
C THR A 239 -20.74 5.19 -12.98
N GLN A 240 -19.89 5.39 -13.99
CA GLN A 240 -19.87 4.65 -15.25
C GLN A 240 -18.61 3.80 -15.32
N PHE A 241 -18.69 2.74 -16.11
CA PHE A 241 -17.58 1.80 -16.26
C PHE A 241 -17.34 1.52 -17.74
N LEU A 242 -16.07 1.32 -18.09
CA LEU A 242 -15.64 0.87 -19.41
C LEU A 242 -14.60 -0.24 -19.25
N SER A 243 -14.59 -1.20 -20.16
CA SER A 243 -13.51 -2.16 -20.34
C SER A 243 -13.23 -2.34 -21.83
N PHE A 244 -11.94 -2.40 -22.17
CA PHE A 244 -11.47 -2.62 -23.52
C PHE A 244 -10.43 -3.73 -23.53
N VAL A 245 -10.37 -4.53 -24.60
CA VAL A 245 -9.32 -5.50 -24.82
C VAL A 245 -8.48 -5.11 -26.03
N PHE A 246 -7.19 -5.45 -25.94
CA PHE A 246 -6.16 -5.21 -26.96
C PHE A 246 -5.38 -6.50 -27.19
N ASP A 247 -5.01 -6.77 -28.45
CA ASP A 247 -4.19 -7.93 -28.79
C ASP A 247 -2.68 -7.64 -28.64
N ARG A 248 -2.29 -6.34 -28.52
CA ARG A 248 -0.87 -5.90 -28.42
C ARG A 248 -0.64 -5.04 -27.20
N GLU A 249 0.48 -5.30 -26.52
CA GLU A 249 0.90 -4.56 -25.33
C GLU A 249 1.11 -3.07 -25.60
N GLU A 250 1.74 -2.73 -26.70
CA GLU A 250 2.03 -1.33 -27.04
C GLU A 250 0.74 -0.49 -27.16
N ALA A 251 -0.31 -1.08 -27.75
CA ALA A 251 -1.59 -0.42 -27.88
C ALA A 251 -2.28 -0.24 -26.53
N ALA A 252 -2.25 -1.27 -25.67
CA ALA A 252 -2.78 -1.21 -24.32
C ALA A 252 -2.06 -0.17 -23.45
N VAL A 253 -0.72 -0.13 -23.49
CA VAL A 253 0.12 0.83 -22.77
C VAL A 253 -0.13 2.26 -23.26
N ALA A 254 -0.27 2.46 -24.58
CA ALA A 254 -0.64 3.75 -25.15
C ALA A 254 -2.03 4.21 -24.69
N ALA A 255 -2.99 3.29 -24.60
CA ALA A 255 -4.34 3.56 -24.12
C ALA A 255 -4.35 3.96 -22.63
N VAL A 256 -3.62 3.27 -21.75
CA VAL A 256 -3.43 3.67 -20.34
C VAL A 256 -2.93 5.11 -20.24
N SER A 257 -1.92 5.45 -21.04
CA SER A 257 -1.35 6.80 -21.08
C SER A 257 -2.34 7.84 -21.63
N ALA A 258 -3.11 7.50 -22.67
CA ALA A 258 -4.10 8.40 -23.25
C ALA A 258 -5.25 8.71 -22.27
N VAL A 259 -5.77 7.69 -21.61
CA VAL A 259 -6.80 7.82 -20.57
C VAL A 259 -6.28 8.58 -19.35
N GLY A 260 -5.09 8.24 -18.85
CA GLY A 260 -4.50 8.89 -17.67
C GLY A 260 -4.33 10.40 -17.84
N ARG A 261 -3.85 10.85 -19.02
CA ARG A 261 -3.67 12.29 -19.31
C ARG A 261 -4.96 13.11 -19.26
N LEU A 262 -6.12 12.50 -19.45
CA LEU A 262 -7.39 13.23 -19.37
C LEU A 262 -7.78 13.61 -17.94
N GLY A 263 -7.33 12.85 -16.92
CA GLY A 263 -7.63 13.13 -15.52
C GLY A 263 -9.11 13.01 -15.13
N ILE A 264 -9.88 12.21 -15.88
CA ILE A 264 -11.33 12.05 -15.67
C ILE A 264 -11.75 10.65 -15.24
N ALA A 265 -10.81 9.71 -15.23
CA ALA A 265 -11.02 8.36 -14.75
C ALA A 265 -10.63 8.26 -13.27
N GLY A 266 -11.54 7.83 -12.42
CA GLY A 266 -11.25 7.56 -11.00
C GLY A 266 -10.21 6.45 -10.88
N GLU A 267 -10.43 5.33 -11.55
CA GLU A 267 -9.46 4.26 -11.78
C GLU A 267 -9.24 4.05 -13.29
N CYS A 268 -7.98 3.81 -13.64
CA CYS A 268 -7.52 3.36 -14.95
C CYS A 268 -6.44 2.32 -14.72
N TYR A 269 -6.73 1.06 -14.98
CA TYR A 269 -5.76 -0.02 -14.84
C TYR A 269 -5.88 -1.04 -15.96
N CYS A 270 -4.75 -1.60 -16.39
CA CYS A 270 -4.70 -2.58 -17.45
C CYS A 270 -4.02 -3.86 -16.96
N TRP A 271 -4.71 -4.97 -17.10
CA TRP A 271 -4.20 -6.31 -16.84
C TRP A 271 -3.53 -6.89 -18.09
N ASP A 272 -2.39 -7.53 -17.91
CA ASP A 272 -1.77 -8.32 -18.97
C ASP A 272 -2.48 -9.69 -19.14
N PRO A 273 -2.13 -10.49 -20.17
CA PRO A 273 -2.77 -11.79 -20.41
C PRO A 273 -2.70 -12.75 -19.23
N TYR A 274 -1.65 -12.68 -18.40
CA TYR A 274 -1.55 -13.49 -17.19
C TYR A 274 -2.70 -13.18 -16.23
N PHE A 275 -2.89 -11.91 -15.88
CA PHE A 275 -3.95 -11.49 -14.97
C PHE A 275 -5.35 -11.75 -15.54
N VAL A 276 -5.53 -11.53 -16.84
CA VAL A 276 -6.80 -11.83 -17.50
C VAL A 276 -7.17 -13.31 -17.32
N LYS A 277 -6.22 -14.24 -17.57
CA LYS A 277 -6.42 -15.68 -17.36
C LYS A 277 -6.69 -16.04 -15.90
N VAL A 278 -5.95 -15.40 -14.97
CA VAL A 278 -6.12 -15.61 -13.52
C VAL A 278 -7.51 -15.22 -13.06
N MET A 279 -7.98 -14.06 -13.45
CA MET A 279 -9.28 -13.53 -13.04
C MET A 279 -10.42 -14.32 -13.68
N ALA A 280 -10.26 -14.77 -14.94
CA ALA A 280 -11.21 -15.67 -15.60
C ALA A 280 -11.37 -17.00 -14.85
N ALA A 281 -10.27 -17.60 -14.42
CA ALA A 281 -10.30 -18.88 -13.69
C ALA A 281 -10.97 -18.77 -12.30
N GLN A 282 -10.88 -17.61 -11.64
CA GLN A 282 -11.52 -17.37 -10.34
C GLN A 282 -13.03 -17.15 -10.45
N SER A 283 -13.54 -16.64 -11.57
CA SER A 283 -14.96 -16.37 -11.78
C SER A 283 -15.85 -17.64 -11.90
N THR A 284 -15.27 -18.81 -11.83
CA THR A 284 -16.01 -20.10 -11.94
C THR A 284 -16.60 -20.60 -10.62
N SER A 285 -16.38 -19.93 -9.49
CA SER A 285 -16.95 -20.30 -8.19
C SER A 285 -18.30 -19.61 -7.95
N LEU A 286 -19.38 -20.36 -8.02
CA LEU A 286 -20.77 -19.89 -7.85
C LEU A 286 -21.03 -19.09 -6.55
N MET A 287 -20.27 -19.38 -5.48
CA MET A 287 -20.43 -18.71 -4.19
C MET A 287 -19.70 -17.36 -4.13
N GLN A 288 -18.59 -17.21 -4.86
CA GLN A 288 -17.91 -15.92 -5.02
C GLN A 288 -18.72 -15.00 -5.93
N ASP A 289 -19.30 -15.53 -7.01
CA ASP A 289 -20.20 -14.79 -7.89
C ASP A 289 -21.42 -14.25 -7.13
N LEU A 290 -22.02 -15.03 -6.22
CA LEU A 290 -23.13 -14.59 -5.38
C LEU A 290 -22.75 -13.47 -4.38
N LYS A 291 -21.56 -13.52 -3.78
CA LYS A 291 -21.05 -12.44 -2.91
C LYS A 291 -20.74 -11.16 -3.69
N LEU A 292 -20.16 -11.30 -4.87
CA LEU A 292 -19.89 -10.20 -5.81
C LEU A 292 -21.20 -9.55 -6.28
N LEU A 293 -22.18 -10.37 -6.67
CA LEU A 293 -23.51 -9.92 -7.07
C LEU A 293 -24.24 -9.17 -5.95
N ALA A 294 -24.13 -9.65 -4.72
CA ALA A 294 -24.71 -9.00 -3.55
C ALA A 294 -23.99 -7.66 -3.23
N GLY A 295 -22.68 -7.57 -3.45
CA GLY A 295 -21.90 -6.31 -3.32
C GLY A 295 -22.32 -5.26 -4.34
N VAL A 296 -22.41 -5.64 -5.61
CA VAL A 296 -22.87 -4.77 -6.71
C VAL A 296 -24.32 -4.33 -6.48
N ALA A 297 -25.20 -5.23 -6.03
CA ALA A 297 -26.59 -4.90 -5.73
C ALA A 297 -26.75 -3.94 -4.55
N ARG A 298 -25.87 -4.01 -3.53
CA ARG A 298 -25.86 -3.09 -2.38
C ARG A 298 -25.28 -1.71 -2.73
N GLY A 299 -24.31 -1.66 -3.65
CA GLY A 299 -23.66 -0.40 -4.08
C GLY A 299 -24.53 0.46 -5.00
N GLN A 300 -25.56 -0.10 -5.65
CA GLN A 300 -26.45 0.62 -6.58
C GLN A 300 -27.91 0.42 -6.20
N LYS A 301 -28.61 1.52 -5.89
CA LYS A 301 -30.04 1.48 -5.55
C LYS A 301 -30.91 1.21 -6.78
N GLY A 302 -31.85 0.22 -6.68
CA GLY A 302 -32.91 -0.04 -7.64
C GLY A 302 -32.62 -1.10 -8.69
N SER A 303 -33.46 -1.18 -9.75
CA SER A 303 -33.41 -2.18 -10.83
C SER A 303 -32.08 -2.23 -11.62
N ARG A 304 -31.28 -1.15 -11.58
CA ARG A 304 -29.94 -1.08 -12.20
C ARG A 304 -28.93 -1.99 -11.49
N GLY A 305 -28.99 -2.14 -10.17
CA GLY A 305 -28.12 -3.05 -9.40
C GLY A 305 -28.33 -4.51 -9.81
N LEU A 306 -29.59 -4.94 -9.95
CA LEU A 306 -29.93 -6.29 -10.40
C LEU A 306 -29.53 -6.54 -11.87
N PHE A 307 -29.73 -5.54 -12.74
CA PHE A 307 -29.36 -5.65 -14.16
C PHE A 307 -27.83 -5.75 -14.35
N ASN A 308 -27.07 -4.98 -13.60
CA ASN A 308 -25.61 -5.04 -13.61
C ASN A 308 -25.09 -6.35 -13.02
N ALA A 309 -25.73 -6.84 -11.96
CA ALA A 309 -25.42 -8.16 -11.39
C ALA A 309 -25.66 -9.30 -12.40
N ALA A 310 -26.77 -9.26 -13.13
CA ALA A 310 -27.06 -10.24 -14.18
C ALA A 310 -26.06 -10.16 -15.35
N ARG A 311 -25.62 -8.95 -15.75
CA ARG A 311 -24.59 -8.77 -16.78
C ARG A 311 -23.23 -9.34 -16.35
N LEU A 312 -22.86 -9.22 -15.08
CA LEU A 312 -21.64 -9.85 -14.52
C LEU A 312 -21.69 -11.38 -14.65
N ALA A 313 -22.83 -11.97 -14.32
CA ALA A 313 -23.01 -13.43 -14.39
C ALA A 313 -22.93 -13.99 -15.82
N ILE A 314 -23.36 -13.20 -16.81
CA ILE A 314 -23.41 -13.60 -18.23
C ILE A 314 -22.07 -13.40 -18.94
N ALA A 315 -21.31 -12.34 -18.57
CA ALA A 315 -20.07 -11.98 -19.25
C ALA A 315 -18.88 -12.90 -18.94
N GLY A 316 -18.99 -13.76 -17.90
CA GLY A 316 -17.86 -14.49 -17.34
C GLY A 316 -17.30 -15.64 -18.18
N LYS A 317 -17.88 -15.99 -19.31
CA LYS A 317 -17.48 -17.23 -20.03
C LYS A 317 -16.96 -17.08 -21.45
N SER A 318 -17.15 -15.96 -22.14
CA SER A 318 -16.80 -15.87 -23.56
C SER A 318 -15.72 -14.85 -23.93
N VAL A 319 -15.25 -14.04 -22.99
CA VAL A 319 -14.33 -12.92 -23.29
C VAL A 319 -12.85 -13.30 -23.12
N PHE A 320 -12.56 -14.45 -22.52
CA PHE A 320 -11.21 -14.79 -22.03
C PHE A 320 -10.45 -15.83 -22.85
N ASP A 321 -10.89 -16.14 -24.07
CA ASP A 321 -10.27 -17.16 -24.93
C ASP A 321 -9.01 -16.70 -25.71
N GLY A 322 -8.36 -15.63 -25.27
CA GLY A 322 -7.17 -15.08 -25.95
C GLY A 322 -6.08 -14.54 -25.03
N GLU A 323 -4.89 -14.34 -25.57
CA GLU A 323 -3.80 -13.60 -24.92
C GLU A 323 -4.03 -12.10 -25.09
N VAL A 324 -4.95 -11.52 -24.34
CA VAL A 324 -5.35 -10.12 -24.47
C VAL A 324 -4.95 -9.30 -23.25
N PHE A 325 -4.68 -8.02 -23.49
CA PHE A 325 -4.55 -6.98 -22.45
C PHE A 325 -5.93 -6.38 -22.20
N MET A 326 -6.29 -6.17 -20.93
CA MET A 326 -7.61 -5.67 -20.55
C MET A 326 -7.51 -4.35 -19.78
N LEU A 327 -7.89 -3.25 -20.42
CA LEU A 327 -7.99 -1.93 -19.80
C LEU A 327 -9.34 -1.77 -19.12
N ASN A 328 -9.34 -1.38 -17.85
CA ASN A 328 -10.50 -1.19 -16.99
C ASN A 328 -10.54 0.26 -16.49
N ILE A 329 -11.70 0.88 -16.58
CA ILE A 329 -11.89 2.31 -16.27
C ILE A 329 -13.15 2.48 -15.43
N SER A 330 -13.06 3.25 -14.35
CA SER A 330 -14.20 3.73 -13.58
C SER A 330 -14.27 5.27 -13.68
N ILE A 331 -15.47 5.81 -13.84
CA ILE A 331 -15.73 7.23 -14.06
C ILE A 331 -16.74 7.69 -13.03
N ASP A 332 -16.36 8.65 -12.21
CA ASP A 332 -17.23 9.25 -11.19
C ASP A 332 -17.67 10.64 -11.60
N ASP A 333 -18.96 10.96 -11.39
CA ASP A 333 -19.49 12.31 -11.61
C ASP A 333 -20.69 12.60 -10.67
N PRO A 334 -20.91 13.86 -10.28
CA PRO A 334 -22.10 14.26 -9.53
C PRO A 334 -23.40 14.07 -10.32
N THR A 335 -23.34 14.13 -11.67
CA THR A 335 -24.51 14.09 -12.57
C THR A 335 -24.43 12.91 -13.54
N ALA A 336 -25.58 12.45 -14.01
CA ALA A 336 -25.65 11.39 -15.02
C ALA A 336 -25.12 11.88 -16.37
N GLU A 337 -25.41 13.11 -16.72
CA GLU A 337 -24.98 13.75 -17.96
C GLU A 337 -23.46 13.91 -18.00
N GLY A 338 -22.85 14.36 -16.89
CA GLY A 338 -21.41 14.48 -16.76
C GLY A 338 -20.71 13.11 -16.87
N ALA A 339 -21.21 12.09 -16.19
CA ALA A 339 -20.68 10.74 -16.28
C ALA A 339 -20.75 10.19 -17.73
N ASN A 340 -21.87 10.42 -18.42
CA ASN A 340 -22.07 10.00 -19.81
C ASN A 340 -21.14 10.77 -20.77
N ALA A 341 -20.95 12.08 -20.57
CA ALA A 341 -20.06 12.90 -21.39
C ALA A 341 -18.60 12.45 -21.24
N ARG A 342 -18.13 12.19 -20.02
CA ARG A 342 -16.79 11.63 -19.76
C ARG A 342 -16.62 10.25 -20.39
N GLN A 343 -17.64 9.41 -20.31
CA GLN A 343 -17.63 8.08 -20.93
C GLN A 343 -17.53 8.17 -22.46
N ALA A 344 -18.26 9.09 -23.09
CA ALA A 344 -18.18 9.33 -24.53
C ALA A 344 -16.78 9.80 -24.95
N LEU A 345 -16.20 10.77 -24.21
CA LEU A 345 -14.86 11.27 -24.49
C LEU A 345 -13.80 10.15 -24.40
N LEU A 346 -13.91 9.23 -23.44
CA LEU A 346 -12.99 8.10 -23.33
C LEU A 346 -13.13 7.12 -24.51
N ARG A 347 -14.36 6.89 -25.00
CA ARG A 347 -14.57 6.08 -26.23
C ARG A 347 -13.97 6.78 -27.45
N ASP A 348 -14.14 8.08 -27.59
CA ASP A 348 -13.59 8.85 -28.70
C ASP A 348 -12.06 8.80 -28.75
N VAL A 349 -11.40 8.92 -27.58
CA VAL A 349 -9.94 8.83 -27.46
C VAL A 349 -9.42 7.44 -27.85
N LEU A 350 -10.20 6.39 -27.63
CA LEU A 350 -9.83 5.01 -27.94
C LEU A 350 -10.32 4.54 -29.32
N ALA A 351 -11.23 5.29 -29.99
CA ALA A 351 -11.85 4.88 -31.25
C ALA A 351 -10.88 4.73 -32.42
N GLY A 352 -9.73 5.41 -32.39
CA GLY A 352 -8.67 5.30 -33.43
C GLY A 352 -7.65 4.19 -33.16
N THR A 353 -7.87 3.37 -32.14
CA THR A 353 -6.96 2.27 -31.75
C THR A 353 -7.57 0.91 -32.12
N ASP A 354 -6.83 -0.18 -31.88
CA ASP A 354 -7.32 -1.56 -31.98
C ASP A 354 -8.12 -2.02 -30.75
N ALA A 355 -8.60 -1.07 -29.92
CA ALA A 355 -9.41 -1.33 -28.73
C ALA A 355 -10.78 -1.95 -29.11
N ARG A 356 -11.11 -3.06 -28.46
CA ARG A 356 -12.44 -3.68 -28.56
C ARG A 356 -13.15 -3.52 -27.22
N GLU A 357 -14.25 -2.78 -27.20
CA GLU A 357 -15.04 -2.58 -25.97
C GLU A 357 -15.75 -3.88 -25.58
N ILE A 358 -15.68 -4.22 -24.30
CA ILE A 358 -16.31 -5.40 -23.70
C ILE A 358 -17.17 -5.00 -22.49
N THR A 359 -17.93 -5.96 -21.95
CA THR A 359 -18.69 -5.72 -20.71
C THR A 359 -17.73 -5.40 -19.56
N PRO A 360 -17.91 -4.25 -18.85
CA PRO A 360 -16.99 -3.77 -17.83
C PRO A 360 -17.17 -4.49 -16.47
N SER A 361 -17.11 -5.83 -16.45
CA SER A 361 -17.33 -6.63 -15.24
C SER A 361 -16.25 -6.39 -14.18
N ALA A 362 -14.99 -6.29 -14.59
CA ALA A 362 -13.88 -6.13 -13.67
C ALA A 362 -13.93 -4.80 -12.88
N PRO A 363 -14.07 -3.61 -13.49
CA PRO A 363 -14.17 -2.37 -12.72
C PRO A 363 -15.47 -2.28 -11.91
N MET A 364 -16.57 -2.89 -12.37
CA MET A 364 -17.80 -2.99 -11.58
C MET A 364 -17.59 -3.83 -10.31
N ALA A 365 -16.90 -4.96 -10.41
CA ALA A 365 -16.57 -5.81 -9.27
C ALA A 365 -15.64 -5.08 -8.28
N THR A 366 -14.58 -4.43 -8.77
CA THR A 366 -13.66 -3.64 -7.96
C THR A 366 -14.38 -2.55 -7.16
N ARG A 367 -15.35 -1.86 -7.76
CA ARG A 367 -16.14 -0.83 -7.06
C ARG A 367 -17.22 -1.40 -6.15
N GLY A 368 -17.74 -2.59 -6.44
CA GLY A 368 -18.72 -3.29 -5.59
C GLY A 368 -18.12 -3.79 -4.28
N THR A 369 -16.85 -4.20 -4.30
CA THR A 369 -16.06 -4.64 -3.15
C THR A 369 -14.67 -4.04 -3.21
N PRO A 370 -14.50 -2.76 -2.84
CA PRO A 370 -13.26 -2.04 -3.07
C PRO A 370 -12.10 -2.54 -2.20
N PHE A 371 -12.41 -3.15 -1.06
CA PHE A 371 -11.42 -3.68 -0.12
C PHE A 371 -11.57 -5.20 -0.04
N ILE A 372 -10.67 -5.90 -0.73
CA ILE A 372 -10.66 -7.36 -0.77
C ILE A 372 -9.38 -7.91 -0.16
N ASN A 373 -9.52 -9.02 0.49
CA ASN A 373 -8.37 -9.79 0.92
C ASN A 373 -7.86 -10.65 -0.25
N PHE A 374 -6.78 -10.21 -0.92
CA PHE A 374 -6.19 -10.94 -2.05
C PHE A 374 -5.73 -12.35 -1.70
N ASN A 375 -5.40 -12.59 -0.43
CA ASN A 375 -4.96 -13.90 0.01
C ASN A 375 -6.11 -14.88 0.18
N THR A 376 -7.37 -14.41 0.17
CA THR A 376 -8.55 -15.30 0.13
C THR A 376 -8.95 -15.72 -1.27
N SER A 377 -8.46 -15.03 -2.31
CA SER A 377 -8.70 -15.38 -3.71
C SER A 377 -7.74 -16.45 -4.22
N GLU A 378 -7.25 -17.32 -3.34
CA GLU A 378 -6.15 -18.21 -3.61
C GLU A 378 -6.46 -19.33 -4.59
N ARG A 379 -5.56 -19.44 -5.54
CA ARG A 379 -5.43 -20.64 -6.37
C ARG A 379 -4.85 -21.81 -5.60
N ARG A 380 -3.93 -21.52 -4.64
CA ARG A 380 -3.23 -22.50 -3.83
C ARG A 380 -2.92 -21.91 -2.46
N THR A 381 -2.98 -22.73 -1.43
CA THR A 381 -2.69 -22.31 -0.05
C THR A 381 -1.23 -21.90 0.18
N THR A 382 -0.35 -22.20 -0.77
CA THR A 382 1.09 -21.97 -0.71
C THR A 382 1.57 -20.81 -1.59
N MET A 383 0.68 -20.17 -2.38
CA MET A 383 1.09 -19.14 -3.32
C MET A 383 1.47 -17.83 -2.62
N ARG A 384 2.66 -17.33 -2.90
CA ARG A 384 3.17 -16.02 -2.48
C ARG A 384 3.17 -15.05 -3.64
N ASN A 385 3.11 -13.77 -3.34
CA ASN A 385 3.20 -12.73 -4.34
C ASN A 385 4.15 -11.60 -3.90
N LEU A 386 4.77 -10.95 -4.87
CA LEU A 386 5.76 -9.91 -4.64
C LEU A 386 5.58 -8.80 -5.68
N PRO A 387 4.77 -7.78 -5.39
CA PRO A 387 4.64 -6.63 -6.27
C PRO A 387 5.92 -5.79 -6.28
N THR A 388 6.26 -5.30 -7.46
CA THR A 388 7.40 -4.40 -7.69
C THR A 388 6.93 -3.27 -8.57
N ASN A 389 6.98 -2.02 -8.09
CA ASN A 389 6.35 -0.91 -8.79
C ASN A 389 7.35 0.13 -9.28
N GLY A 390 7.04 0.76 -10.41
CA GLY A 390 7.77 1.89 -10.95
C GLY A 390 6.82 2.89 -11.60
N LEU A 391 6.75 4.11 -11.05
CA LEU A 391 6.02 5.22 -11.63
C LEU A 391 6.93 6.00 -12.56
N VAL A 392 6.47 6.21 -13.79
CA VAL A 392 7.19 6.97 -14.81
C VAL A 392 6.28 7.98 -15.52
N PRO A 393 6.82 9.04 -16.11
CA PRO A 393 6.03 9.89 -17.00
C PRO A 393 5.53 9.07 -18.19
N HIS A 394 4.38 9.44 -18.75
CA HIS A 394 3.75 8.72 -19.86
C HIS A 394 4.69 8.45 -21.03
N SER A 395 5.62 9.36 -21.33
CA SER A 395 6.60 9.22 -22.42
C SER A 395 7.59 8.06 -22.21
N ARG A 396 7.77 7.57 -21.00
CA ARG A 396 8.70 6.47 -20.67
C ARG A 396 8.03 5.13 -20.46
N LEU A 397 6.70 5.08 -20.31
CA LEU A 397 5.99 3.86 -19.94
C LEU A 397 6.22 2.72 -20.94
N ALA A 398 6.14 2.98 -22.24
CA ALA A 398 6.34 1.96 -23.26
C ALA A 398 7.79 1.42 -23.30
N ALA A 399 8.79 2.29 -23.08
CA ALA A 399 10.18 1.86 -23.00
C ALA A 399 10.43 1.03 -21.74
N LEU A 400 9.91 1.47 -20.60
CA LEU A 400 9.99 0.71 -19.35
C LEU A 400 9.35 -0.67 -19.50
N SER A 401 8.16 -0.75 -20.12
CA SER A 401 7.46 -2.02 -20.35
C SER A 401 8.30 -2.99 -21.15
N ARG A 402 8.88 -2.56 -22.29
CA ARG A 402 9.77 -3.41 -23.11
C ARG A 402 10.95 -3.95 -22.32
N ASP A 403 11.62 -3.10 -21.53
CA ASP A 403 12.82 -3.51 -20.78
C ASP A 403 12.45 -4.46 -19.62
N ILE A 404 11.30 -4.28 -18.97
CA ILE A 404 10.77 -5.21 -17.97
C ILE A 404 10.47 -6.57 -18.62
N ARG A 405 9.79 -6.60 -19.78
CA ARG A 405 9.54 -7.85 -20.52
C ARG A 405 10.82 -8.55 -20.94
N LEU A 406 11.86 -7.80 -21.29
CA LEU A 406 13.16 -8.37 -21.62
C LEU A 406 13.80 -9.07 -20.40
N VAL A 407 13.73 -8.48 -19.20
CA VAL A 407 14.20 -9.16 -17.98
C VAL A 407 13.44 -10.46 -17.75
N LEU A 408 12.10 -10.42 -17.83
CA LEU A 408 11.28 -11.61 -17.64
C LEU A 408 11.57 -12.71 -18.68
N ALA A 409 11.78 -12.33 -19.95
CA ALA A 409 12.15 -13.26 -21.01
C ALA A 409 13.54 -13.89 -20.75
N ASN A 410 14.52 -13.11 -20.29
CA ASN A 410 15.84 -13.61 -19.93
C ASN A 410 15.85 -14.56 -18.73
N ARG A 411 14.82 -14.50 -17.89
CA ARG A 411 14.62 -15.35 -16.72
C ARG A 411 13.60 -16.48 -16.94
N ALA A 412 13.07 -16.63 -18.16
CA ALA A 412 11.98 -17.57 -18.45
C ALA A 412 12.31 -19.01 -18.05
N ASP A 413 13.53 -19.48 -18.32
CA ASP A 413 13.97 -20.85 -17.98
C ASP A 413 14.09 -21.05 -16.46
N ASP A 414 14.63 -20.05 -15.73
CA ASP A 414 14.70 -20.11 -14.26
C ASP A 414 13.30 -20.09 -13.67
N MET A 415 12.43 -19.20 -14.17
CA MET A 415 11.04 -19.10 -13.72
C MET A 415 10.28 -20.40 -13.95
N ALA A 416 10.41 -21.00 -15.14
CA ALA A 416 9.75 -22.27 -15.48
C ALA A 416 10.25 -23.42 -14.58
N ARG A 417 11.57 -23.50 -14.33
CA ARG A 417 12.18 -24.54 -13.49
C ARG A 417 11.70 -24.48 -12.05
N HIS A 418 11.45 -23.28 -11.53
CA HIS A 418 11.07 -23.06 -10.13
C HIS A 418 9.57 -22.76 -9.95
N GLY A 419 8.74 -22.91 -11.00
CA GLY A 419 7.31 -22.63 -10.94
C GLY A 419 6.98 -21.18 -10.59
N ILE A 420 7.86 -20.24 -10.97
CA ILE A 420 7.66 -18.81 -10.78
C ILE A 420 6.84 -18.25 -11.94
N GLU A 421 5.77 -17.55 -11.63
CA GLU A 421 4.91 -16.87 -12.60
C GLU A 421 5.03 -15.35 -12.40
N CYS A 422 4.78 -14.56 -13.44
CA CYS A 422 4.76 -13.10 -13.33
C CYS A 422 3.69 -12.52 -14.23
N GLY A 423 2.84 -11.68 -13.67
CA GLY A 423 1.93 -10.82 -14.42
C GLY A 423 2.30 -9.36 -14.26
N VAL A 424 1.85 -8.51 -15.18
CA VAL A 424 2.11 -7.07 -15.15
C VAL A 424 0.80 -6.31 -15.16
N ILE A 425 0.67 -5.35 -14.23
CA ILE A 425 -0.45 -4.42 -14.20
C ILE A 425 0.09 -3.02 -14.52
N TYR A 426 -0.67 -2.27 -15.31
CA TYR A 426 -0.43 -0.85 -15.60
C TYR A 426 -1.52 -0.03 -14.95
N PHE A 427 -1.14 1.09 -14.33
CA PHE A 427 -2.09 2.01 -13.68
C PHE A 427 -1.87 3.43 -14.15
N GLY A 428 -2.95 4.17 -14.38
CA GLY A 428 -2.90 5.63 -14.42
C GLY A 428 -2.75 6.16 -12.98
N VAL A 429 -1.79 7.05 -12.75
CA VAL A 429 -1.56 7.67 -11.43
C VAL A 429 -1.38 9.18 -11.62
N GLY A 430 -2.44 9.93 -11.38
CA GLY A 430 -2.52 11.34 -11.76
C GLY A 430 -2.47 11.53 -13.29
N GLN A 431 -2.44 12.80 -13.74
CA GLN A 431 -2.38 13.14 -15.16
C GLN A 431 -0.97 13.09 -15.75
N GLN A 432 0.06 13.10 -14.91
CA GLN A 432 1.46 13.24 -15.31
C GLN A 432 2.21 11.92 -15.48
N GLY A 433 1.65 10.80 -15.04
CA GLY A 433 2.37 9.54 -15.07
C GLY A 433 1.52 8.30 -14.98
N ALA A 434 2.19 7.19 -15.12
CA ALA A 434 1.60 5.86 -14.96
C ALA A 434 2.56 4.96 -14.18
N CYS A 435 2.00 3.99 -13.50
CA CYS A 435 2.75 2.93 -12.82
C CYS A 435 2.73 1.66 -13.66
N LEU A 436 3.87 0.99 -13.73
CA LEU A 436 4.03 -0.38 -14.18
C LEU A 436 4.40 -1.23 -12.97
N GLU A 437 3.63 -2.30 -12.73
CA GLU A 437 3.80 -3.16 -11.56
C GLU A 437 3.83 -4.64 -11.95
N PRO A 438 5.03 -5.25 -12.11
CA PRO A 438 5.18 -6.70 -12.14
C PRO A 438 4.84 -7.30 -10.78
N LEU A 439 4.03 -8.36 -10.78
CA LEU A 439 3.75 -9.18 -9.61
C LEU A 439 4.31 -10.57 -9.85
N ILE A 440 5.31 -10.94 -9.07
CA ILE A 440 5.96 -12.25 -9.12
C ILE A 440 5.20 -13.18 -8.18
N TYR A 441 4.86 -14.38 -8.67
CA TYR A 441 4.14 -15.41 -7.93
C TYR A 441 4.95 -16.68 -7.87
N TRP A 442 4.96 -17.36 -6.73
CA TRP A 442 5.58 -18.67 -6.56
C TRP A 442 4.95 -19.44 -5.40
N ASP A 443 5.13 -20.75 -5.38
CA ASP A 443 4.73 -21.57 -4.25
C ASP A 443 5.88 -21.66 -3.25
N ASP A 444 5.59 -21.37 -1.97
CA ASP A 444 6.52 -21.53 -0.85
C ASP A 444 5.70 -21.75 0.44
N PRO A 445 6.25 -22.40 1.47
CA PRO A 445 5.57 -22.51 2.74
C PRO A 445 5.04 -21.16 3.21
N ARG A 446 3.77 -21.13 3.61
CA ARG A 446 3.13 -19.90 4.02
C ARG A 446 3.78 -19.34 5.27
N HIS A 447 3.91 -18.05 5.26
CA HIS A 447 4.32 -17.24 6.37
C HIS A 447 3.10 -16.92 7.25
N PHE A 448 3.22 -16.89 8.58
CA PHE A 448 2.16 -16.47 9.53
C PHE A 448 1.34 -15.26 9.11
N GLN A 449 2.02 -14.28 8.47
CA GLN A 449 1.41 -13.04 8.05
C GLN A 449 0.34 -13.26 6.99
N HIS A 450 0.56 -14.19 6.07
CA HIS A 450 -0.40 -14.52 5.03
C HIS A 450 -1.69 -15.10 5.63
N ASP A 451 -1.57 -15.88 6.69
CA ASP A 451 -2.72 -16.52 7.31
C ASP A 451 -3.54 -15.54 8.17
N ARG A 452 -2.90 -14.59 8.86
CA ARG A 452 -3.63 -13.53 9.57
C ARG A 452 -4.31 -12.55 8.62
N VAL A 453 -3.71 -12.27 7.48
CA VAL A 453 -4.31 -11.46 6.42
C VAL A 453 -5.48 -12.20 5.78
N ALA A 454 -5.45 -13.53 5.76
CA ALA A 454 -6.49 -14.39 5.17
C ALA A 454 -7.66 -14.73 6.11
N GLU A 455 -7.71 -14.19 7.35
CA GLU A 455 -8.71 -14.56 8.37
C GLU A 455 -8.72 -16.07 8.72
N VAL A 456 -7.62 -16.78 8.50
CA VAL A 456 -7.53 -18.20 8.87
C VAL A 456 -7.34 -18.32 10.37
N SER A 457 -8.35 -18.85 11.04
CA SER A 457 -8.43 -19.00 12.49
C SER A 457 -7.53 -20.11 13.09
N ASN A 458 -6.71 -20.78 12.29
CA ASN A 458 -5.94 -21.94 12.72
C ASN A 458 -4.43 -21.72 12.58
N ILE A 459 -3.86 -21.00 13.56
CA ILE A 459 -2.42 -20.70 13.65
C ILE A 459 -1.59 -21.96 13.90
N ASP A 460 -2.17 -23.02 14.50
CA ASP A 460 -1.48 -24.25 14.90
C ASP A 460 -1.06 -25.13 13.71
N ALA A 461 -1.53 -24.85 12.50
CA ALA A 461 -1.15 -25.60 11.29
C ALA A 461 0.13 -25.11 10.60
N LEU A 462 0.75 -24.05 11.13
CA LEU A 462 1.94 -23.41 10.54
C LEU A 462 3.24 -23.96 11.12
N ALA A 463 3.45 -25.24 10.98
CA ALA A 463 4.71 -25.87 11.35
C ALA A 463 5.83 -25.42 10.39
N GLY A 464 6.85 -24.72 10.94
CA GLY A 464 8.20 -24.69 10.44
C GLY A 464 8.42 -24.04 9.07
N PHE A 465 8.68 -22.72 9.07
CA PHE A 465 9.40 -22.09 7.97
C PHE A 465 10.91 -22.13 8.32
N ASP A 466 11.65 -23.00 7.65
CA ASP A 466 13.09 -23.20 7.89
C ASP A 466 13.99 -22.27 7.03
N GLY A 467 13.58 -21.03 6.79
CA GLY A 467 14.31 -20.06 6.00
C GLY A 467 13.79 -19.90 4.55
N PRO A 468 14.37 -18.98 3.75
CA PRO A 468 13.96 -18.76 2.37
C PRO A 468 14.29 -19.99 1.52
N SER A 469 13.32 -20.49 0.74
CA SER A 469 13.55 -21.51 -0.25
C SER A 469 14.42 -20.99 -1.40
N GLU A 470 15.05 -21.86 -2.18
CA GLU A 470 15.76 -21.48 -3.41
C GLU A 470 14.84 -20.71 -4.38
N THR A 471 13.59 -21.09 -4.48
CA THR A 471 12.58 -20.38 -5.29
C THR A 471 12.36 -18.95 -4.80
N THR A 472 12.27 -18.73 -3.49
CA THR A 472 12.16 -17.38 -2.91
C THR A 472 13.40 -16.54 -3.21
N GLU A 473 14.61 -17.13 -3.14
CA GLU A 473 15.85 -16.42 -3.48
C GLU A 473 15.86 -15.97 -4.94
N ILE A 474 15.44 -16.86 -5.86
CA ILE A 474 15.33 -16.53 -7.29
C ILE A 474 14.27 -15.43 -7.52
N ALA A 475 13.10 -15.53 -6.88
CA ALA A 475 12.07 -14.50 -6.97
C ALA A 475 12.61 -13.12 -6.50
N MET A 476 13.38 -13.10 -5.41
CA MET A 476 14.03 -11.88 -4.92
C MET A 476 15.13 -11.35 -5.85
N GLN A 477 15.88 -12.21 -6.54
CA GLN A 477 16.85 -11.81 -7.56
C GLN A 477 16.13 -11.18 -8.77
N ILE A 478 15.05 -11.79 -9.26
CA ILE A 478 14.22 -11.23 -10.33
C ILE A 478 13.69 -9.84 -9.92
N ARG A 479 13.15 -9.69 -8.71
CA ARG A 479 12.73 -8.38 -8.18
C ARG A 479 13.85 -7.35 -8.23
N LYS A 480 15.06 -7.73 -7.82
CA LYS A 480 16.24 -6.83 -7.84
C LYS A 480 16.57 -6.36 -9.25
N GLU A 481 16.50 -7.24 -10.23
CA GLU A 481 16.74 -6.91 -11.65
C GLU A 481 15.65 -6.00 -12.20
N LEU A 482 14.38 -6.29 -11.93
CA LEU A 482 13.25 -5.42 -12.29
C LEU A 482 13.40 -4.03 -11.68
N THR A 483 13.76 -3.95 -10.39
CA THR A 483 14.03 -2.68 -9.71
C THR A 483 15.17 -1.92 -10.36
N ALA A 484 16.25 -2.59 -10.76
CA ALA A 484 17.38 -1.95 -11.43
C ALA A 484 16.98 -1.37 -12.80
N VAL A 485 16.10 -2.06 -13.54
CA VAL A 485 15.51 -1.51 -14.79
C VAL A 485 14.71 -0.25 -14.49
N MET A 486 13.81 -0.30 -13.50
CA MET A 486 12.99 0.85 -13.12
C MET A 486 13.84 2.06 -12.73
N VAL A 487 14.90 1.84 -11.96
CA VAL A 487 15.86 2.91 -11.56
C VAL A 487 16.54 3.53 -12.81
N ARG A 488 16.99 2.71 -13.79
CA ARG A 488 17.56 3.23 -15.05
C ARG A 488 16.59 4.10 -15.84
N HIS A 489 15.28 3.79 -15.78
CA HIS A 489 14.23 4.61 -16.39
C HIS A 489 13.85 5.84 -15.56
N GLY A 490 14.49 6.06 -14.40
CA GLY A 490 14.20 7.18 -13.50
C GLY A 490 12.83 7.08 -12.84
N SER A 491 12.38 5.86 -12.57
CA SER A 491 11.11 5.63 -11.90
C SER A 491 11.11 6.20 -10.48
N ALA A 492 9.97 6.77 -10.08
CA ALA A 492 9.61 6.91 -8.69
C ALA A 492 9.01 5.58 -8.18
N HIS A 493 9.14 5.31 -6.89
CA HIS A 493 8.56 4.13 -6.26
C HIS A 493 7.64 4.54 -5.13
N VAL A 494 6.55 3.82 -4.96
CA VAL A 494 5.79 3.83 -3.72
C VAL A 494 6.22 2.66 -2.84
N GLN A 495 5.90 2.72 -1.55
CA GLN A 495 6.34 1.72 -0.58
C GLN A 495 7.88 1.54 -0.58
N ILE A 496 8.61 2.67 -0.51
CA ILE A 496 10.09 2.66 -0.62
C ILE A 496 10.71 1.70 0.39
N GLY A 497 10.36 1.81 1.67
CA GLY A 497 10.79 0.93 2.75
C GLY A 497 12.31 0.82 2.86
N LYS A 498 12.77 -0.42 2.95
CA LYS A 498 14.19 -0.82 2.97
C LYS A 498 14.57 -1.60 1.70
N THR A 499 13.79 -1.46 0.64
CA THR A 499 13.95 -2.24 -0.60
C THR A 499 14.38 -1.38 -1.78
N TYR A 500 13.71 -0.24 -2.00
CA TYR A 500 14.07 0.63 -3.11
C TYR A 500 15.20 1.58 -2.72
N PRO A 501 16.20 1.78 -3.60
CA PRO A 501 17.42 2.55 -3.29
C PRO A 501 17.17 4.07 -3.38
N TRP A 502 16.26 4.60 -2.54
CA TRP A 502 15.82 6.00 -2.65
C TRP A 502 16.99 6.98 -2.53
N LEU A 503 17.77 6.92 -1.45
CA LEU A 503 18.88 7.85 -1.23
C LEU A 503 19.95 7.75 -2.32
N ALA A 504 20.30 6.52 -2.73
CA ALA A 504 21.32 6.28 -3.75
C ALA A 504 20.95 6.83 -5.14
N THR A 505 19.66 7.13 -5.36
CA THR A 505 19.17 7.77 -6.60
C THR A 505 19.02 9.29 -6.48
N ARG A 506 19.42 9.89 -5.38
CA ARG A 506 19.33 11.34 -5.15
C ARG A 506 20.66 12.02 -5.46
N THR A 507 20.58 13.29 -5.88
CA THR A 507 21.77 14.12 -6.05
C THR A 507 22.41 14.46 -4.70
N PRO A 508 23.73 14.71 -4.62
CA PRO A 508 24.40 15.00 -3.35
C PRO A 508 23.76 16.14 -2.53
N PRO A 509 23.29 17.26 -3.12
CA PRO A 509 22.63 18.29 -2.33
C PRO A 509 21.32 17.83 -1.66
N ILE A 510 20.52 16.98 -2.33
CA ILE A 510 19.29 16.43 -1.74
C ILE A 510 19.65 15.45 -0.63
N ALA A 511 20.65 14.59 -0.84
CA ALA A 511 21.12 13.65 0.18
C ALA A 511 21.65 14.38 1.43
N ALA A 512 22.40 15.46 1.23
CA ALA A 512 22.91 16.30 2.32
C ALA A 512 21.76 16.97 3.11
N LEU A 513 20.76 17.53 2.42
CA LEU A 513 19.62 18.19 3.05
C LEU A 513 18.78 17.20 3.89
N ILE A 514 18.41 16.06 3.32
CA ILE A 514 17.62 15.08 4.06
C ILE A 514 18.40 14.49 5.23
N GLY A 515 19.72 14.33 5.08
CA GLY A 515 20.63 13.93 6.17
C GLY A 515 20.66 14.94 7.30
N ALA A 516 20.70 16.24 6.99
CA ALA A 516 20.64 17.30 8.01
C ALA A 516 19.30 17.29 8.76
N ILE A 517 18.19 17.11 8.03
CA ILE A 517 16.84 16.97 8.63
C ILE A 517 16.80 15.74 9.54
N LYS A 518 17.27 14.58 9.06
CA LYS A 518 17.31 13.35 9.85
C LYS A 518 18.08 13.53 11.15
N ARG A 519 19.30 14.10 11.10
CA ARG A 519 20.09 14.39 12.30
C ARG A 519 19.43 15.36 13.26
N HIS A 520 18.60 16.29 12.76
CA HIS A 520 17.87 17.22 13.61
C HIS A 520 16.69 16.54 14.33
N VAL A 521 15.89 15.72 13.62
CA VAL A 521 14.67 15.11 14.20
C VAL A 521 14.94 13.78 14.91
N ASP A 522 16.08 13.15 14.65
CA ASP A 522 16.49 11.85 15.20
C ASP A 522 18.03 11.78 15.29
N PRO A 523 18.64 12.50 16.24
CA PRO A 523 20.11 12.66 16.32
C PRO A 523 20.86 11.32 16.42
N ASP A 524 20.27 10.36 17.10
CA ASP A 524 20.88 9.04 17.34
C ASP A 524 20.55 7.98 16.27
N GLY A 525 19.75 8.33 15.25
CA GLY A 525 19.38 7.42 14.17
C GLY A 525 18.54 6.23 14.60
N ARG A 526 17.72 6.37 15.64
CA ARG A 526 16.95 5.27 16.27
C ARG A 526 15.59 5.02 15.64
N MET A 527 15.02 6.01 14.94
CA MET A 527 13.71 5.86 14.30
C MET A 527 13.84 5.13 12.97
N ASN A 528 13.28 3.95 12.92
CA ASN A 528 13.21 3.04 11.78
C ASN A 528 14.53 2.95 10.98
N PRO A 529 15.63 2.51 11.63
CA PRO A 529 16.94 2.49 11.01
C PRO A 529 16.95 1.60 9.75
N GLY A 530 17.75 2.01 8.75
CA GLY A 530 17.85 1.37 7.43
C GLY A 530 16.77 1.79 6.42
N SER A 531 15.75 2.55 6.82
CA SER A 531 14.73 3.06 5.90
C SER A 531 15.30 4.15 4.99
N LEU A 532 14.85 4.18 3.74
CA LEU A 532 15.24 5.16 2.72
C LEU A 532 16.76 5.14 2.39
N GLY A 533 17.56 4.24 2.97
CA GLY A 533 19.03 4.26 2.88
C GLY A 533 19.69 5.32 3.78
N LEU A 534 18.97 5.91 4.73
CA LEU A 534 19.48 7.00 5.58
C LEU A 534 20.55 6.55 6.59
N ALA A 535 20.67 5.26 6.87
CA ALA A 535 21.74 4.69 7.69
C ALA A 535 23.13 4.83 7.04
N ASP A 536 23.20 4.96 5.73
CA ASP A 536 24.44 5.05 4.96
C ASP A 536 24.97 6.49 4.85
N LEU A 537 24.29 7.46 5.46
CA LEU A 537 24.75 8.85 5.46
C LEU A 537 25.97 9.00 6.38
N PRO A 538 27.04 9.65 5.92
CA PRO A 538 28.18 9.94 6.80
C PRO A 538 27.72 10.80 7.98
N VAL A 539 28.16 10.42 9.17
CA VAL A 539 27.92 11.12 10.46
C VAL A 539 28.54 12.52 10.43
#